data_275b362b1e3dc563a6447eff25663ca2
#
_entry.id   275b362b1e3dc563a6447eff25663ca2
#
_cell.length_a   1.000
_cell.length_b   1.000
_cell.length_c   1.000
_cell.angle_alpha   90.00
_cell.angle_beta   90.00
_cell.angle_gamma   90.00
#
_symmetry.space_group_name_H-M   'P 1'
#
loop_
_entity.id
_entity.type
_entity.pdbx_description
1 polymer ?
#
loop_
_entity_poly.entity_id
_entity_poly.type
_entity_poly.pdbx_seq_one_letter_code
_entity_poly.pdbx_strand_id
1 'polypeptide(L)'
;MGQLRAFDHVGITVSDLDVATAFFVGLGLEADDRTFVEGEFIDTVCGIPNSRAEIVMLRPPGGGTAVELSSFIRPDHGPGSPTAMANELGLRSVAFEIDDLHAAVDRLAADGYGLVGGIGQYENTFLMAYVRGPDGIIVALAERLG
;
A
#
# COMPACT_ATOMS: atom_id res chain seq x y z
N MET A 1 -6.37 1.03 -28.98
CA MET A 1 -5.76 -0.29 -28.75
C MET A 1 -4.68 -0.23 -27.73
N GLY A 2 -4.83 -0.97 -26.67
CA GLY A 2 -3.84 -1.04 -25.62
C GLY A 2 -2.73 -2.03 -25.92
N GLN A 3 -1.58 -1.80 -25.29
CA GLN A 3 -0.43 -2.70 -25.35
C GLN A 3 -0.12 -3.32 -23.97
N LEU A 4 -0.95 -3.02 -22.98
CA LEU A 4 -0.79 -3.57 -21.65
C LEU A 4 -0.98 -5.08 -21.66
N ARG A 5 -0.14 -5.79 -20.92
CA ARG A 5 -0.28 -7.23 -20.69
C ARG A 5 -0.75 -7.55 -19.31
N ALA A 6 -0.40 -6.73 -18.33
CA ALA A 6 -0.77 -6.95 -16.93
C ALA A 6 -0.61 -5.67 -16.16
N PHE A 7 -1.30 -5.59 -15.03
CA PHE A 7 -1.05 -4.59 -14.01
C PHE A 7 -0.07 -5.22 -13.02
N ASP A 8 1.22 -4.90 -13.16
CA ASP A 8 2.27 -5.62 -12.44
C ASP A 8 2.29 -5.28 -10.96
N HIS A 9 2.49 -4.02 -10.61
CA HIS A 9 2.53 -3.61 -9.23
C HIS A 9 2.28 -2.11 -9.06
N VAL A 10 1.98 -1.74 -7.81
CA VAL A 10 1.93 -0.35 -7.35
C VAL A 10 3.11 -0.13 -6.40
N GLY A 11 3.87 0.93 -6.62
CA GLY A 11 5.00 1.28 -5.77
C GLY A 11 4.61 2.28 -4.70
N ILE A 12 4.99 1.99 -3.46
CA ILE A 12 4.75 2.85 -2.31
C ILE A 12 6.08 3.07 -1.59
N THR A 13 6.49 4.34 -1.46
CA THR A 13 7.66 4.70 -0.68
C THR A 13 7.23 4.88 0.78
N VAL A 14 7.95 4.22 1.68
CA VAL A 14 7.64 4.23 3.12
C VAL A 14 8.86 4.64 3.92
N SER A 15 8.63 5.17 5.12
CA SER A 15 9.71 5.59 6.01
C SER A 15 10.36 4.41 6.74
N ASP A 16 9.56 3.40 7.10
CA ASP A 16 10.00 2.24 7.86
C ASP A 16 9.48 0.97 7.17
N LEU A 17 10.39 0.22 6.55
CA LEU A 17 10.02 -0.95 5.78
C LEU A 17 9.46 -2.08 6.66
N ASP A 18 9.97 -2.24 7.89
CA ASP A 18 9.46 -3.24 8.81
C ASP A 18 8.02 -2.98 9.20
N VAL A 19 7.73 -1.75 9.59
CA VAL A 19 6.38 -1.33 10.00
C VAL A 19 5.39 -1.47 8.86
N ALA A 20 5.76 -0.99 7.67
CA ALA A 20 4.88 -1.04 6.51
C ALA A 20 4.64 -2.49 6.05
N THR A 21 5.69 -3.31 6.04
CA THR A 21 5.57 -4.73 5.68
C THR A 21 4.63 -5.44 6.64
N ALA A 22 4.79 -5.24 7.94
CA ALA A 22 3.93 -5.86 8.95
C ALA A 22 2.47 -5.45 8.78
N PHE A 23 2.22 -4.19 8.44
CA PHE A 23 0.86 -3.70 8.19
C PHE A 23 0.19 -4.47 7.05
N PHE A 24 0.85 -4.56 5.91
CA PHE A 24 0.27 -5.22 4.74
C PHE A 24 0.21 -6.74 4.88
N VAL A 25 1.19 -7.35 5.52
CA VAL A 25 1.14 -8.79 5.83
C VAL A 25 -0.02 -9.08 6.78
N GLY A 26 -0.28 -8.20 7.73
CA GLY A 26 -1.43 -8.31 8.62
C GLY A 26 -2.78 -8.26 7.90
N LEU A 27 -2.84 -7.63 6.73
CA LEU A 27 -4.04 -7.63 5.88
C LEU A 27 -4.19 -8.92 5.08
N GLY A 28 -3.13 -9.71 4.95
CA GLY A 28 -3.17 -10.96 4.21
C GLY A 28 -2.26 -11.04 3.00
N LEU A 29 -1.47 -10.00 2.71
CA LEU A 29 -0.49 -10.06 1.64
C LEU A 29 0.69 -10.93 2.06
N GLU A 30 1.31 -11.59 1.09
CA GLU A 30 2.48 -12.43 1.31
C GLU A 30 3.73 -11.67 0.85
N ALA A 31 4.73 -11.61 1.72
CA ALA A 31 5.96 -10.87 1.45
C ALA A 31 7.01 -11.78 0.80
N ASP A 32 7.61 -11.31 -0.30
CA ASP A 32 8.82 -11.90 -0.86
C ASP A 32 10.03 -11.48 -0.01
N ASP A 33 11.21 -11.99 -0.34
CA ASP A 33 12.44 -11.59 0.31
C ASP A 33 12.76 -10.11 0.03
N ARG A 34 13.39 -9.46 1.00
CA ARG A 34 13.87 -8.10 0.84
C ARG A 34 15.08 -8.06 -0.06
N THR A 35 15.22 -6.98 -0.81
CA THR A 35 16.32 -6.78 -1.75
C THR A 35 16.75 -5.33 -1.73
N PHE A 36 18.05 -5.09 -1.78
CA PHE A 36 18.56 -3.74 -2.02
C PHE A 36 18.66 -3.49 -3.52
N VAL A 37 18.29 -2.29 -3.94
CA VAL A 37 18.43 -1.86 -5.33
C VAL A 37 19.30 -0.62 -5.38
N GLU A 38 20.36 -0.67 -6.18
CA GLU A 38 21.29 0.43 -6.43
C GLU A 38 22.06 0.17 -7.72
N GLY A 39 22.71 1.20 -8.23
CA GLY A 39 23.54 1.12 -9.42
C GLY A 39 22.95 1.84 -10.62
N GLU A 40 23.65 1.74 -11.73
CA GLU A 40 23.35 2.50 -12.93
C GLU A 40 21.93 2.25 -13.46
N PHE A 41 21.49 1.00 -13.43
CA PHE A 41 20.16 0.67 -13.93
C PHE A 41 19.08 1.45 -13.20
N ILE A 42 19.05 1.37 -11.87
CA ILE A 42 17.99 2.01 -11.10
C ILE A 42 18.14 3.52 -11.06
N ASP A 43 19.36 4.03 -11.07
CA ASP A 43 19.60 5.47 -11.15
C ASP A 43 19.03 6.05 -12.45
N THR A 44 19.20 5.33 -13.54
CA THR A 44 18.66 5.72 -14.83
C THR A 44 17.14 5.71 -14.84
N VAL A 45 16.54 4.62 -14.32
CA VAL A 45 15.08 4.44 -14.30
C VAL A 45 14.41 5.49 -13.42
N CYS A 46 14.92 5.70 -12.20
CA CYS A 46 14.32 6.64 -11.25
C CYS A 46 14.69 8.09 -11.53
N GLY A 47 15.76 8.34 -12.29
CA GLY A 47 16.25 9.69 -12.49
C GLY A 47 16.90 10.29 -11.24
N ILE A 48 17.32 9.46 -10.31
CA ILE A 48 17.96 9.89 -9.05
C ILE A 48 19.37 9.30 -9.02
N PRO A 49 20.42 10.13 -9.15
CA PRO A 49 21.78 9.60 -9.18
C PRO A 49 22.22 9.06 -7.82
N ASN A 50 23.00 7.99 -7.85
CA ASN A 50 23.58 7.37 -6.66
C ASN A 50 22.51 6.93 -5.64
N SER A 51 21.38 6.43 -6.13
CA SER A 51 20.29 6.01 -5.26
C SER A 51 20.54 4.63 -4.67
N ARG A 52 19.97 4.39 -3.49
CA ARG A 52 19.92 3.07 -2.86
C ARG A 52 18.64 2.95 -2.06
N ALA A 53 17.90 1.90 -2.29
CA ALA A 53 16.67 1.63 -1.56
C ALA A 53 16.60 0.15 -1.19
N GLU A 54 15.93 -0.14 -0.10
CA GLU A 54 15.53 -1.51 0.23
C GLU A 54 14.08 -1.70 -0.18
N ILE A 55 13.77 -2.79 -0.86
CA ILE A 55 12.43 -3.07 -1.34
C ILE A 55 11.92 -4.42 -0.85
N VAL A 56 10.62 -4.55 -0.79
CA VAL A 56 9.93 -5.82 -0.61
C VAL A 56 8.70 -5.84 -1.50
N MET A 57 8.50 -6.96 -2.19
CA MET A 57 7.30 -7.17 -3.00
C MET A 57 6.28 -7.92 -2.17
N LEU A 58 5.05 -7.44 -2.15
CA LEU A 58 3.93 -8.05 -1.42
C LEU A 58 2.89 -8.51 -2.42
N ARG A 59 2.46 -9.77 -2.29
CA ARG A 59 1.57 -10.39 -3.26
C ARG A 59 0.27 -10.83 -2.61
N PRO A 60 -0.88 -10.59 -3.27
CA PRO A 60 -2.13 -11.15 -2.77
C PRO A 60 -2.12 -12.68 -2.87
N PRO A 61 -2.79 -13.37 -1.95
CA PRO A 61 -2.99 -14.81 -2.08
C PRO A 61 -3.73 -15.10 -3.39
N GLY A 62 -3.26 -16.07 -4.15
CA GLY A 62 -3.89 -16.39 -5.42
C GLY A 62 -3.42 -15.55 -6.59
N GLY A 63 -2.49 -14.63 -6.40
CA GLY A 63 -1.90 -13.84 -7.47
C GLY A 63 -2.62 -12.51 -7.72
N GLY A 64 -2.24 -11.84 -8.78
CA GLY A 64 -2.76 -10.52 -9.15
C GLY A 64 -1.72 -9.42 -8.98
N THR A 65 -2.18 -8.19 -8.93
CA THR A 65 -1.30 -7.02 -8.83
C THR A 65 -0.59 -6.99 -7.47
N ALA A 66 0.72 -6.81 -7.51
CA ALA A 66 1.55 -6.74 -6.30
C ALA A 66 1.62 -5.31 -5.75
N VAL A 67 2.07 -5.20 -4.51
CA VAL A 67 2.46 -3.93 -3.90
C VAL A 67 3.97 -3.98 -3.66
N GLU A 68 4.71 -3.00 -4.17
CA GLU A 68 6.13 -2.88 -3.90
C GLU A 68 6.35 -1.79 -2.87
N LEU A 69 6.90 -2.14 -1.72
CA LEU A 69 7.30 -1.17 -0.72
C LEU A 69 8.78 -0.84 -0.90
N SER A 70 9.11 0.44 -0.85
CA SER A 70 10.48 0.93 -0.97
C SER A 70 10.81 1.86 0.19
N SER A 71 11.96 1.64 0.82
CA SER A 71 12.50 2.55 1.81
C SER A 71 13.84 3.07 1.32
N PHE A 72 13.93 4.37 1.05
CA PHE A 72 15.14 4.97 0.49
C PHE A 72 16.19 5.17 1.57
N ILE A 73 17.39 4.69 1.28
CA ILE A 73 18.56 4.86 2.13
C ILE A 73 19.31 6.10 1.67
N ARG A 74 19.41 6.29 0.34
CA ARG A 74 20.12 7.40 -0.25
C ARG A 74 19.52 7.74 -1.62
N PRO A 75 19.09 9.00 -1.86
CA PRO A 75 18.84 9.99 -0.81
C PRO A 75 17.67 9.59 0.08
N ASP A 76 17.57 10.23 1.25
CA ASP A 76 16.44 9.98 2.14
C ASP A 76 15.12 10.37 1.45
N HIS A 77 14.02 9.79 1.91
CA HIS A 77 12.69 10.05 1.34
C HIS A 77 12.27 11.52 1.56
N GLY A 78 11.40 11.99 0.68
CA GLY A 78 10.75 13.27 0.88
C GLY A 78 9.67 13.18 1.97
N PRO A 79 9.08 14.33 2.37
CA PRO A 79 8.15 14.36 3.51
C PRO A 79 6.79 13.73 3.19
N GLY A 80 6.40 13.66 1.94
CA GLY A 80 5.07 13.19 1.56
C GLY A 80 3.94 14.07 2.10
N SER A 81 2.73 13.51 2.13
CA SER A 81 1.53 14.19 2.62
C SER A 81 0.75 13.25 3.54
N PRO A 82 1.25 12.98 4.75
CA PRO A 82 0.69 11.91 5.61
C PRO A 82 -0.72 12.18 6.11
N THR A 83 -1.20 13.41 6.02
CA THR A 83 -2.58 13.77 6.42
C THR A 83 -3.48 14.07 5.23
N ALA A 84 -3.00 13.85 4.01
CA ALA A 84 -3.78 14.13 2.81
C ALA A 84 -5.07 13.34 2.77
N MET A 85 -6.15 14.00 2.37
CA MET A 85 -7.44 13.35 2.21
C MET A 85 -7.56 12.76 0.80
N ALA A 86 -8.61 11.99 0.58
CA ALA A 86 -8.82 11.27 -0.67
C ALA A 86 -8.94 12.17 -1.90
N ASN A 87 -9.20 13.44 -1.72
CA ASN A 87 -9.39 14.39 -2.82
C ASN A 87 -8.13 15.17 -3.19
N GLU A 88 -6.98 14.89 -2.58
CA GLU A 88 -5.72 15.48 -3.02
C GLU A 88 -5.25 14.82 -4.32
N LEU A 89 -4.62 15.60 -5.19
CA LEU A 89 -4.17 15.07 -6.48
C LEU A 89 -3.13 13.97 -6.34
N GLY A 90 -3.19 12.99 -7.21
CA GLY A 90 -2.22 11.89 -7.29
C GLY A 90 -2.82 10.55 -6.86
N LEU A 91 -1.96 9.56 -6.70
CA LEU A 91 -2.36 8.27 -6.17
C LEU A 91 -2.79 8.45 -4.72
N ARG A 92 -4.02 8.06 -4.38
CA ARG A 92 -4.58 8.30 -3.06
C ARG A 92 -4.82 7.06 -2.24
N SER A 93 -5.13 5.93 -2.87
CA SER A 93 -5.47 4.73 -2.13
C SER A 93 -5.09 3.48 -2.90
N VAL A 94 -4.93 2.40 -2.16
CA VAL A 94 -4.86 1.05 -2.68
C VAL A 94 -6.00 0.27 -2.04
N ALA A 95 -6.73 -0.51 -2.83
CA ALA A 95 -7.96 -1.15 -2.38
C ALA A 95 -7.83 -2.67 -2.37
N PHE A 96 -8.36 -3.28 -1.31
CA PHE A 96 -8.41 -4.74 -1.16
C PHE A 96 -9.81 -5.20 -0.82
N GLU A 97 -10.22 -6.32 -1.37
CA GLU A 97 -11.44 -7.00 -0.93
C GLU A 97 -11.06 -7.97 0.19
N ILE A 98 -11.83 -7.95 1.28
CA ILE A 98 -11.57 -8.76 2.47
C ILE A 98 -12.84 -9.47 2.92
N ASP A 99 -12.68 -10.45 3.82
CA ASP A 99 -13.80 -11.29 4.26
C ASP A 99 -14.69 -10.62 5.31
N ASP A 100 -14.09 -9.89 6.27
CA ASP A 100 -14.82 -9.31 7.40
C ASP A 100 -14.28 -7.91 7.69
N LEU A 101 -15.01 -6.90 7.23
CA LEU A 101 -14.56 -5.51 7.33
C LEU A 101 -14.54 -5.03 8.78
N HIS A 102 -15.58 -5.31 9.56
CA HIS A 102 -15.64 -4.85 10.95
C HIS A 102 -14.51 -5.44 11.78
N ALA A 103 -14.22 -6.72 11.62
CA ALA A 103 -13.12 -7.36 12.33
C ALA A 103 -11.76 -6.78 11.93
N ALA A 104 -11.56 -6.51 10.64
CA ALA A 104 -10.32 -5.91 10.15
C ALA A 104 -10.13 -4.49 10.70
N VAL A 105 -11.19 -3.68 10.68
CA VAL A 105 -11.14 -2.30 11.19
C VAL A 105 -10.81 -2.30 12.69
N ASP A 106 -11.42 -3.19 13.47
CA ASP A 106 -11.16 -3.29 14.91
C ASP A 106 -9.72 -3.71 15.20
N ARG A 107 -9.20 -4.70 14.44
CA ARG A 107 -7.82 -5.15 14.59
C ARG A 107 -6.83 -4.04 14.24
N LEU A 108 -7.07 -3.33 13.14
CA LEU A 108 -6.19 -2.24 12.72
C LEU A 108 -6.22 -1.09 13.72
N ALA A 109 -7.39 -0.77 14.27
CA ALA A 109 -7.52 0.26 15.30
C ALA A 109 -6.72 -0.11 16.56
N ALA A 110 -6.72 -1.38 16.94
CA ALA A 110 -5.94 -1.87 18.08
C ALA A 110 -4.43 -1.70 17.84
N ASP A 111 -4.00 -1.74 16.58
CA ASP A 111 -2.60 -1.51 16.20
C ASP A 111 -2.28 -0.03 15.97
N GLY A 112 -3.24 0.86 16.19
CA GLY A 112 -3.05 2.30 16.05
C GLY A 112 -3.42 2.88 14.68
N TYR A 113 -4.06 2.11 13.81
CA TYR A 113 -4.46 2.55 12.47
C TYR A 113 -5.96 2.79 12.42
N GLY A 114 -6.35 4.06 12.38
CA GLY A 114 -7.75 4.45 12.44
C GLY A 114 -8.41 4.67 11.09
N LEU A 115 -9.71 4.82 11.12
CA LEU A 115 -10.51 5.15 9.94
C LEU A 115 -10.24 6.58 9.49
N VAL A 116 -10.24 6.82 8.18
CA VAL A 116 -10.21 8.17 7.61
C VAL A 116 -11.58 8.83 7.82
N GLY A 117 -12.63 8.11 7.52
CA GLY A 117 -14.02 8.52 7.76
C GLY A 117 -14.74 7.45 8.57
N GLY A 118 -15.76 6.85 7.99
CA GLY A 118 -16.51 5.78 8.63
C GLY A 118 -16.62 4.55 7.75
N ILE A 119 -17.35 3.57 8.24
CA ILE A 119 -17.71 2.39 7.45
C ILE A 119 -19.02 2.73 6.75
N GLY A 120 -19.02 2.66 5.41
CA GLY A 120 -20.20 2.89 4.59
C GLY A 120 -20.73 1.58 4.02
N GLN A 121 -22.02 1.54 3.79
CA GLN A 121 -22.66 0.42 3.11
C GLN A 121 -23.31 0.92 1.83
N TYR A 122 -22.95 0.31 0.70
CA TYR A 122 -23.60 0.59 -0.57
C TYR A 122 -24.67 -0.45 -0.83
N GLU A 123 -25.91 -0.09 -0.60
CA GLU A 123 -27.07 -0.98 -0.77
C GLU A 123 -26.84 -2.31 -0.03
N ASN A 124 -27.17 -3.44 -0.65
CA ASN A 124 -26.86 -4.76 -0.14
C ASN A 124 -25.66 -5.39 -0.87
N THR A 125 -24.81 -4.54 -1.45
CA THR A 125 -23.73 -4.96 -2.35
C THR A 125 -22.40 -5.09 -1.61
N PHE A 126 -21.98 -4.05 -0.89
CA PHE A 126 -20.72 -4.11 -0.14
C PHE A 126 -20.64 -3.07 0.98
N LEU A 127 -19.79 -3.38 1.94
CA LEU A 127 -19.29 -2.46 2.95
C LEU A 127 -17.93 -1.96 2.50
N MET A 128 -17.60 -0.71 2.84
CA MET A 128 -16.31 -0.13 2.49
C MET A 128 -15.85 0.84 3.57
N ALA A 129 -14.53 0.90 3.76
CA ALA A 129 -13.90 1.86 4.66
C ALA A 129 -12.51 2.23 4.16
N TYR A 130 -12.07 3.43 4.47
CA TYR A 130 -10.68 3.85 4.29
C TYR A 130 -10.00 3.83 5.64
N VAL A 131 -8.87 3.14 5.73
CA VAL A 131 -8.01 3.12 6.90
C VAL A 131 -6.71 3.85 6.56
N ARG A 132 -6.22 4.65 7.49
CA ARG A 132 -4.95 5.33 7.31
C ARG A 132 -3.82 4.48 7.92
N GLY A 133 -2.98 3.93 7.06
CA GLY A 133 -1.87 3.07 7.44
C GLY A 133 -0.59 3.83 7.72
N PRO A 134 0.57 3.13 7.72
CA PRO A 134 1.87 3.77 7.94
C PRO A 134 2.10 4.91 6.97
N ASP A 135 2.76 5.98 7.43
CA ASP A 135 3.06 7.18 6.63
C ASP A 135 1.82 7.88 6.06
N GLY A 136 0.64 7.57 6.58
CA GLY A 136 -0.60 8.17 6.14
C GLY A 136 -1.20 7.53 4.89
N ILE A 137 -0.72 6.38 4.46
CA ILE A 137 -1.25 5.67 3.30
C ILE A 137 -2.72 5.36 3.50
N ILE A 138 -3.56 5.73 2.55
CA ILE A 138 -4.98 5.38 2.58
C ILE A 138 -5.16 3.99 1.97
N VAL A 139 -5.66 3.07 2.77
CA VAL A 139 -5.99 1.71 2.33
C VAL A 139 -7.50 1.55 2.34
N ALA A 140 -8.07 1.25 1.19
CA ALA A 140 -9.49 0.98 1.05
C ALA A 140 -9.73 -0.51 1.28
N LEU A 141 -10.67 -0.82 2.15
CA LEU A 141 -11.07 -2.19 2.42
C LEU A 141 -12.54 -2.35 2.05
N ALA A 142 -12.86 -3.41 1.34
CA ALA A 142 -14.21 -3.69 0.90
C ALA A 142 -14.59 -5.13 1.23
N GLU A 143 -15.79 -5.31 1.76
CA GLU A 143 -16.37 -6.61 2.00
C GLU A 143 -17.61 -6.75 1.13
N ARG A 144 -17.66 -7.80 0.32
CA ARG A 144 -18.80 -8.07 -0.53
C ARG A 144 -19.92 -8.72 0.28
N LEU A 145 -21.13 -8.20 0.11
CA LEU A 145 -22.32 -8.66 0.83
C LEU A 145 -23.19 -9.52 -0.09
N GLY A 146 -22.99 -10.75 -0.15
CA GLY A 146 -23.78 -11.65 -0.97
C GLY A 146 -23.22 -11.83 -2.38
#